data_f64ca380b91cd8fefe6413dfb74f3298
#
_entry.id   f64ca380b91cd8fefe6413dfb74f3298
#
_cell.length_a   1.000
_cell.length_b   1.000
_cell.length_c   1.000
_cell.angle_alpha   90.00
_cell.angle_beta   90.00
_cell.angle_gamma   90.00
#
_symmetry.space_group_name_H-M   'P 1'
#
loop_
_entity.id
_entity.type
_entity.pdbx_description
1 polymer ?
#
loop_
_entity_poly.entity_id
_entity_poly.type
_entity_poly.pdbx_seq_one_letter_code
_entity_poly.pdbx_strand_id
1 'polypeptide(L)'
;RTVSSAASDVYKRQSLELLPRISRAQSSDVLSSQANIAGYKAVLLAASELDRYFPMLMTAAGTVQPAKVVVLGGGVAGLQAVATAKRLGAIVFVSDIRPAVKEQVESLGARFIELPEVDEKPGEAGGYAKAVTPEFLSKQKATLTKYLSEADVAICTAQVLGKKAPVLI
;
A
#
# COMPACT_ATOMS: atom_id res chain seq x y z
N ARG A 1 7.29 -22.69 2.50
CA ARG A 1 6.45 -22.85 3.71
C ARG A 1 5.95 -24.28 3.75
N THR A 2 6.48 -25.08 4.63
CA THR A 2 5.95 -26.41 4.94
C THR A 2 4.83 -26.23 5.96
N VAL A 3 3.58 -26.29 5.54
CA VAL A 3 2.46 -26.47 6.45
C VAL A 3 2.28 -27.96 6.63
N SER A 4 2.78 -28.49 7.72
CA SER A 4 2.57 -29.88 8.11
C SER A 4 1.33 -29.97 8.97
N SER A 5 0.29 -30.58 8.43
CA SER A 5 -0.78 -31.13 9.26
C SER A 5 -1.04 -32.56 8.79
N ALA A 6 -0.91 -33.51 9.70
CA ALA A 6 -1.02 -34.95 9.41
C ALA A 6 -2.35 -35.31 8.71
N ALA A 7 -3.43 -34.58 8.96
CA ALA A 7 -4.73 -34.81 8.35
C ALA A 7 -4.82 -34.41 6.87
N SER A 8 -3.88 -33.65 6.35
CA SER A 8 -3.91 -33.16 4.96
C SER A 8 -3.18 -34.03 3.95
N ASP A 9 -2.51 -35.08 4.41
CA ASP A 9 -1.69 -35.92 3.52
C ASP A 9 -2.51 -36.96 2.73
N VAL A 10 -3.71 -37.26 3.21
CA VAL A 10 -4.61 -38.23 2.57
C VAL A 10 -5.42 -37.61 1.45
N TYR A 11 -5.61 -36.29 1.44
CA TYR A 11 -6.44 -35.57 0.48
C TYR A 11 -5.68 -34.49 -0.29
N LYS A 12 -6.33 -33.92 -1.30
CA LYS A 12 -5.75 -32.85 -2.12
C LYS A 12 -5.48 -31.61 -1.25
N ARG A 13 -4.26 -31.09 -1.29
CA ARG A 13 -3.88 -29.79 -0.74
C ARG A 13 -4.03 -28.71 -1.80
N GLN A 14 -4.54 -27.57 -1.39
CA GLN A 14 -4.60 -26.36 -2.22
C GLN A 14 -3.92 -25.22 -1.50
N SER A 15 -3.06 -24.49 -2.22
CA SER A 15 -2.46 -23.24 -1.81
C SER A 15 -3.21 -22.11 -2.49
N LEU A 16 -4.14 -21.47 -1.80
CA LEU A 16 -4.97 -20.40 -2.37
C LEU A 16 -4.13 -19.18 -2.75
N GLU A 17 -2.99 -18.97 -2.08
CA GLU A 17 -2.04 -17.91 -2.42
C GLU A 17 -1.30 -18.12 -3.75
N LEU A 18 -1.38 -19.30 -4.33
CA LEU A 18 -0.80 -19.65 -5.63
C LEU A 18 -1.80 -19.60 -6.78
N LEU A 19 -3.04 -19.19 -6.52
CA LEU A 19 -4.02 -19.00 -7.58
C LEU A 19 -3.51 -17.97 -8.60
N PRO A 20 -3.64 -18.25 -9.90
CA PRO A 20 -3.21 -17.32 -10.93
C PRO A 20 -4.08 -16.05 -10.90
N ARG A 21 -3.47 -14.89 -11.10
CA ARG A 21 -4.17 -13.60 -11.15
C ARG A 21 -4.80 -13.37 -12.51
N ILE A 22 -5.85 -14.12 -12.80
CA ILE A 22 -6.66 -14.02 -14.01
C ILE A 22 -8.12 -13.77 -13.66
N SER A 23 -8.89 -13.19 -14.56
CA SER A 23 -10.29 -12.79 -14.31
C SER A 23 -11.15 -13.96 -13.83
N ARG A 24 -10.93 -15.16 -14.35
CA ARG A 24 -11.67 -16.36 -13.97
C ARG A 24 -11.43 -16.80 -12.53
N ALA A 25 -10.28 -16.48 -11.95
CA ALA A 25 -9.91 -16.85 -10.58
C ALA A 25 -10.20 -15.76 -9.54
N GLN A 26 -10.66 -14.58 -9.95
CA GLN A 26 -10.87 -13.43 -9.05
C GLN A 26 -11.83 -13.74 -7.90
N SER A 27 -12.88 -14.52 -8.15
CA SER A 27 -13.84 -14.91 -7.09
C SER A 27 -13.24 -15.78 -5.98
N SER A 28 -12.08 -16.39 -6.25
CA SER A 28 -11.33 -17.25 -5.32
C SER A 28 -10.04 -16.57 -4.81
N ASP A 29 -9.80 -15.32 -5.14
CA ASP A 29 -8.60 -14.56 -4.72
C ASP A 29 -8.72 -14.10 -3.27
N VAL A 30 -8.37 -15.01 -2.36
CA VAL A 30 -8.36 -14.74 -0.92
C VAL A 30 -7.28 -13.76 -0.50
N LEU A 31 -6.17 -13.64 -1.24
CA LEU A 31 -5.12 -12.67 -0.93
C LEU A 31 -5.63 -11.25 -1.13
N SER A 32 -6.31 -10.98 -2.25
CA SER A 32 -6.87 -9.65 -2.53
C SER A 32 -7.97 -9.28 -1.55
N SER A 33 -8.87 -10.21 -1.18
CA SER A 33 -9.92 -9.93 -0.22
C SER A 33 -9.37 -9.60 1.17
N GLN A 34 -8.38 -10.35 1.64
CA GLN A 34 -7.72 -10.09 2.93
C GLN A 34 -6.89 -8.81 2.89
N ALA A 35 -6.17 -8.55 1.81
CA ALA A 35 -5.40 -7.32 1.64
C ALA A 35 -6.32 -6.08 1.63
N ASN A 36 -7.49 -6.17 1.02
CA ASN A 36 -8.49 -5.11 1.01
C ASN A 36 -8.93 -4.76 2.44
N ILE A 37 -9.31 -5.78 3.22
CA ILE A 37 -9.70 -5.60 4.63
C ILE A 37 -8.55 -5.00 5.45
N ALA A 38 -7.31 -5.47 5.23
CA ALA A 38 -6.13 -4.96 5.92
C ALA A 38 -5.92 -3.47 5.63
N GLY A 39 -6.01 -3.03 4.37
CA GLY A 39 -5.91 -1.62 4.00
C GLY A 39 -6.98 -0.75 4.63
N TYR A 40 -8.23 -1.20 4.61
CA TYR A 40 -9.35 -0.53 5.28
C TYR A 40 -9.11 -0.39 6.78
N LYS A 41 -8.77 -1.50 7.45
CA LYS A 41 -8.57 -1.52 8.91
C LYS A 41 -7.37 -0.66 9.34
N ALA A 42 -6.30 -0.64 8.57
CA ALA A 42 -5.12 0.19 8.86
C ALA A 42 -5.47 1.68 8.97
N VAL A 43 -6.31 2.19 8.07
CA VAL A 43 -6.76 3.58 8.12
C VAL A 43 -7.64 3.85 9.34
N LEU A 44 -8.56 2.94 9.67
CA LEU A 44 -9.42 3.11 10.84
C LEU A 44 -8.63 3.09 12.15
N LEU A 45 -7.61 2.24 12.25
CA LEU A 45 -6.72 2.23 13.40
C LEU A 45 -5.94 3.55 13.50
N ALA A 46 -5.37 4.02 12.38
CA ALA A 46 -4.68 5.29 12.35
C ALA A 46 -5.60 6.46 12.74
N ALA A 47 -6.84 6.47 12.26
CA ALA A 47 -7.81 7.51 12.62
C ALA A 47 -8.22 7.46 14.09
N SER A 48 -8.24 6.27 14.70
CA SER A 48 -8.55 6.08 16.12
C SER A 48 -7.42 6.54 17.05
N GLU A 49 -6.16 6.36 16.61
CA GLU A 49 -4.98 6.69 17.41
C GLU A 49 -4.50 8.14 17.23
N LEU A 50 -4.92 8.80 16.14
CA LEU A 50 -4.47 10.14 15.81
C LEU A 50 -5.26 11.20 16.59
N ASP A 51 -4.57 12.07 17.33
CA ASP A 51 -5.14 13.16 18.11
C ASP A 51 -5.54 14.37 17.26
N ARG A 52 -6.00 14.14 16.03
CA ARG A 52 -6.51 15.19 15.13
C ARG A 52 -7.48 14.64 14.11
N TYR A 53 -8.22 15.55 13.47
CA TYR A 53 -9.19 15.19 12.45
C TYR A 53 -8.54 14.77 11.13
N PHE A 54 -9.09 13.76 10.48
CA PHE A 54 -8.74 13.41 9.09
C PHE A 54 -9.21 14.49 8.10
N PRO A 55 -10.48 14.96 8.16
CA PRO A 55 -10.97 16.00 7.26
C PRO A 55 -10.54 17.42 7.68
N MET A 56 -10.62 18.33 6.75
CA MET A 56 -10.63 19.76 7.05
C MET A 56 -11.94 20.11 7.77
N LEU A 57 -11.84 20.86 8.85
CA LEU A 57 -12.99 21.38 9.58
C LEU A 57 -12.86 22.88 9.79
N MET A 58 -13.98 23.57 9.73
CA MET A 58 -14.09 24.98 10.11
C MET A 58 -14.80 25.08 11.46
N THR A 59 -14.17 25.74 12.41
CA THR A 59 -14.72 25.98 13.74
C THR A 59 -14.77 27.48 14.02
N ALA A 60 -15.47 27.89 15.09
CA ALA A 60 -15.46 29.30 15.55
C ALA A 60 -14.04 29.78 15.92
N ALA A 61 -13.15 28.86 16.30
CA ALA A 61 -11.74 29.16 16.63
C ALA A 61 -10.80 29.17 15.40
N GLY A 62 -11.30 28.84 14.22
CA GLY A 62 -10.51 28.82 12.99
C GLY A 62 -10.63 27.51 12.19
N THR A 63 -9.76 27.35 11.20
CA THR A 63 -9.73 26.19 10.30
C THR A 63 -8.75 25.14 10.81
N VAL A 64 -9.23 23.92 10.97
CA VAL A 64 -8.40 22.73 11.22
C VAL A 64 -7.98 22.14 9.87
N GLN A 65 -6.69 22.06 9.61
CA GLN A 65 -6.17 21.46 8.39
C GLN A 65 -6.37 19.96 8.38
N PRO A 66 -6.63 19.34 7.21
CA PRO A 66 -6.80 17.91 7.09
C PRO A 66 -5.50 17.16 7.39
N ALA A 67 -5.62 15.95 7.93
CA ALA A 67 -4.47 15.07 8.15
C ALA A 67 -3.78 14.70 6.83
N LYS A 68 -2.45 14.63 6.85
CA LYS A 68 -1.61 14.14 5.76
C LYS A 68 -1.30 12.66 5.97
N VAL A 69 -1.73 11.82 5.03
CA VAL A 69 -1.50 10.38 5.06
C VAL A 69 -0.55 9.98 3.94
N VAL A 70 0.53 9.30 4.27
CA VAL A 70 1.47 8.72 3.28
C VAL A 70 1.27 7.22 3.23
N VAL A 71 0.99 6.68 2.04
CA VAL A 71 0.85 5.24 1.79
C VAL A 71 2.05 4.75 0.98
N LEU A 72 2.80 3.80 1.52
CA LEU A 72 3.95 3.18 0.87
C LEU A 72 3.54 1.80 0.32
N GLY A 73 3.40 1.74 -0.99
CA GLY A 73 2.89 0.59 -1.74
C GLY A 73 1.45 0.77 -2.21
N GLY A 74 1.25 0.79 -3.52
CA GLY A 74 -0.04 0.94 -4.19
C GLY A 74 -0.64 -0.40 -4.67
N GLY A 75 -0.46 -1.47 -3.89
CA GLY A 75 -1.16 -2.74 -4.11
C GLY A 75 -2.61 -2.70 -3.64
N VAL A 76 -3.28 -3.85 -3.59
CA VAL A 76 -4.70 -3.93 -3.17
C VAL A 76 -4.92 -3.29 -1.79
N ALA A 77 -4.07 -3.60 -0.81
CA ALA A 77 -4.15 -3.00 0.53
C ALA A 77 -3.90 -1.50 0.49
N GLY A 78 -2.87 -1.05 -0.25
CA GLY A 78 -2.54 0.37 -0.37
C GLY A 78 -3.63 1.19 -1.04
N LEU A 79 -4.15 0.75 -2.19
CA LEU A 79 -5.23 1.44 -2.88
C LEU A 79 -6.52 1.50 -2.05
N GLN A 80 -6.81 0.42 -1.27
CA GLN A 80 -7.93 0.44 -0.35
C GLN A 80 -7.69 1.43 0.80
N ALA A 81 -6.47 1.50 1.35
CA ALA A 81 -6.11 2.50 2.36
C ALA A 81 -6.27 3.92 1.79
N VAL A 82 -5.79 4.16 0.56
CA VAL A 82 -5.99 5.44 -0.14
C VAL A 82 -7.47 5.80 -0.24
N ALA A 83 -8.29 4.90 -0.76
CA ALA A 83 -9.73 5.14 -0.92
C ALA A 83 -10.41 5.44 0.41
N THR A 84 -10.04 4.73 1.47
CA THR A 84 -10.62 4.91 2.82
C THR A 84 -10.17 6.24 3.43
N ALA A 85 -8.87 6.57 3.40
CA ALA A 85 -8.34 7.83 3.93
C ALA A 85 -8.91 9.05 3.19
N LYS A 86 -9.07 8.95 1.87
CA LYS A 86 -9.74 9.99 1.06
C LYS A 86 -11.20 10.19 1.45
N ARG A 87 -11.95 9.11 1.69
CA ARG A 87 -13.34 9.21 2.17
C ARG A 87 -13.44 9.84 3.56
N LEU A 88 -12.44 9.64 4.41
CA LEU A 88 -12.33 10.33 5.70
C LEU A 88 -11.87 11.79 5.57
N GLY A 89 -11.52 12.25 4.37
CA GLY A 89 -11.20 13.64 4.09
C GLY A 89 -9.71 14.00 4.22
N ALA A 90 -8.82 13.04 4.36
CA ALA A 90 -7.37 13.26 4.42
C ALA A 90 -6.77 13.71 3.08
N ILE A 91 -5.63 14.39 3.15
CA ILE A 91 -4.72 14.58 2.02
C ILE A 91 -3.82 13.35 1.94
N VAL A 92 -3.91 12.59 0.84
CA VAL A 92 -3.21 11.31 0.69
C VAL A 92 -2.13 11.41 -0.37
N PHE A 93 -0.93 10.96 0.01
CA PHE A 93 0.23 10.79 -0.86
C PHE A 93 0.56 9.30 -0.96
N VAL A 94 0.94 8.83 -2.14
CA VAL A 94 1.25 7.41 -2.38
C VAL A 94 2.58 7.27 -3.07
N SER A 95 3.40 6.35 -2.62
CA SER A 95 4.64 5.95 -3.28
C SER A 95 4.56 4.48 -3.70
N ASP A 96 4.85 4.21 -4.96
CA ASP A 96 5.04 2.85 -5.50
C ASP A 96 6.15 2.89 -6.56
N ILE A 97 6.88 1.80 -6.72
CA ILE A 97 7.94 1.69 -7.72
C ILE A 97 7.40 1.33 -9.11
N ARG A 98 6.14 0.96 -9.23
CA ARG A 98 5.47 0.58 -10.47
C ARG A 98 4.77 1.79 -11.09
N PRO A 99 5.18 2.24 -12.29
CA PRO A 99 4.56 3.41 -12.95
C PRO A 99 3.05 3.25 -13.20
N ALA A 100 2.60 2.04 -13.49
CA ALA A 100 1.18 1.74 -13.76
C ALA A 100 0.24 2.06 -12.56
N VAL A 101 0.78 2.16 -11.34
CA VAL A 101 -0.01 2.48 -10.13
C VAL A 101 -0.37 3.97 -10.07
N LYS A 102 0.40 4.85 -10.73
CA LYS A 102 0.18 6.30 -10.71
C LYS A 102 -1.25 6.67 -11.13
N GLU A 103 -1.70 6.17 -12.28
CA GLU A 103 -3.05 6.43 -12.80
C GLU A 103 -4.14 5.97 -11.82
N GLN A 104 -3.95 4.80 -11.21
CA GLN A 104 -4.90 4.26 -10.23
C GLN A 104 -4.99 5.15 -8.98
N VAL A 105 -3.85 5.64 -8.49
CA VAL A 105 -3.77 6.54 -7.33
C VAL A 105 -4.45 7.87 -7.62
N GLU A 106 -4.16 8.46 -8.77
CA GLU A 106 -4.73 9.74 -9.21
C GLU A 106 -6.24 9.64 -9.43
N SER A 107 -6.73 8.51 -9.96
CA SER A 107 -8.16 8.24 -10.12
C SER A 107 -8.92 8.19 -8.79
N LEU A 108 -8.26 7.84 -7.69
CA LEU A 108 -8.81 7.88 -6.34
C LEU A 108 -8.71 9.29 -5.70
N GLY A 109 -8.18 10.28 -6.41
CA GLY A 109 -8.00 11.65 -5.93
C GLY A 109 -6.84 11.81 -4.94
N ALA A 110 -5.89 10.88 -4.91
CA ALA A 110 -4.65 10.99 -4.15
C ALA A 110 -3.51 11.54 -5.03
N ARG A 111 -2.40 11.91 -4.40
CA ARG A 111 -1.21 12.44 -5.07
C ARG A 111 -0.14 11.36 -5.12
N PHE A 112 0.40 11.09 -6.31
CA PHE A 112 1.51 10.17 -6.47
C PHE A 112 2.84 10.86 -6.16
N ILE A 113 3.69 10.22 -5.36
CA ILE A 113 5.06 10.66 -5.09
C ILE A 113 5.94 10.09 -6.20
N GLU A 114 6.44 10.96 -7.06
CA GLU A 114 7.36 10.55 -8.10
C GLU A 114 8.72 10.19 -7.49
N LEU A 115 9.14 8.95 -7.74
CA LEU A 115 10.45 8.46 -7.35
C LEU A 115 11.46 8.76 -8.46
N PRO A 116 12.74 8.89 -8.14
CA PRO A 116 13.79 9.03 -9.17
C PRO A 116 13.71 7.90 -10.18
N GLU A 117 13.91 8.22 -11.47
CA GLU A 117 13.90 7.22 -12.53
C GLU A 117 15.01 6.19 -12.31
N VAL A 118 14.71 4.93 -12.61
CA VAL A 118 15.68 3.84 -12.65
C VAL A 118 15.97 3.59 -14.12
N ASP A 119 17.24 3.58 -14.51
CA ASP A 119 17.66 3.29 -15.88
C ASP A 119 17.28 1.88 -16.36
N GLU A 120 16.92 0.99 -15.42
CA GLU A 120 16.41 -0.34 -15.72
C GLU A 120 14.88 -0.38 -15.55
N LYS A 121 14.17 -0.71 -16.62
CA LYS A 121 12.71 -0.91 -16.59
C LYS A 121 12.34 -1.92 -15.48
N PRO A 122 11.58 -1.53 -14.46
CA PRO A 122 11.12 -2.45 -13.45
C PRO A 122 10.23 -3.49 -14.13
N GLY A 123 10.71 -4.72 -14.22
CA GLY A 123 9.95 -5.79 -14.85
C GLY A 123 8.82 -6.24 -13.94
N GLU A 124 7.63 -6.31 -14.47
CA GLU A 124 6.47 -6.86 -13.79
C GLU A 124 6.59 -8.39 -13.67
N ALA A 125 6.65 -8.88 -12.44
CA ALA A 125 6.47 -10.30 -12.17
C ALA A 125 5.17 -10.49 -11.41
N GLY A 126 4.10 -10.84 -12.09
CA GLY A 126 2.82 -11.21 -11.47
C GLY A 126 2.18 -10.13 -10.57
N GLY A 127 2.37 -8.85 -10.88
CA GLY A 127 1.83 -7.72 -10.11
C GLY A 127 2.62 -7.35 -8.87
N TYR A 128 3.79 -7.94 -8.63
CA TYR A 128 4.71 -7.59 -7.53
C TYR A 128 5.97 -6.91 -8.07
N ALA A 129 6.55 -6.03 -7.24
CA ALA A 129 7.77 -5.34 -7.56
C ALA A 129 9.00 -6.25 -7.53
N LYS A 130 9.94 -6.09 -8.48
CA LYS A 130 11.26 -6.72 -8.44
C LYS A 130 12.17 -6.04 -7.40
N ALA A 131 13.24 -6.73 -7.00
CA ALA A 131 14.28 -6.15 -6.15
C ALA A 131 14.98 -5.00 -6.88
N VAL A 132 15.13 -3.89 -6.19
CA VAL A 132 15.75 -2.65 -6.69
C VAL A 132 17.20 -2.51 -6.22
N THR A 133 17.99 -1.68 -6.90
CA THR A 133 19.40 -1.45 -6.55
C THR A 133 19.55 -0.66 -5.24
N PRO A 134 20.66 -0.80 -4.50
CA PRO A 134 20.92 -0.03 -3.28
C PRO A 134 20.92 1.49 -3.49
N GLU A 135 21.40 1.94 -4.65
CA GLU A 135 21.44 3.36 -5.01
C GLU A 135 20.03 3.93 -5.18
N PHE A 136 19.15 3.19 -5.84
CA PHE A 136 17.74 3.57 -5.95
C PHE A 136 17.07 3.66 -4.58
N LEU A 137 17.31 2.68 -3.71
CA LEU A 137 16.77 2.70 -2.35
C LEU A 137 17.22 3.93 -1.56
N SER A 138 18.47 4.36 -1.72
CA SER A 138 19.00 5.56 -1.07
C SER A 138 18.28 6.83 -1.57
N LYS A 139 18.14 6.99 -2.89
CA LYS A 139 17.43 8.12 -3.50
C LYS A 139 15.94 8.09 -3.14
N GLN A 140 15.32 6.92 -3.17
CA GLN A 140 13.92 6.74 -2.75
C GLN A 140 13.73 7.18 -1.30
N LYS A 141 14.62 6.73 -0.40
CA LYS A 141 14.56 7.08 1.01
C LYS A 141 14.66 8.60 1.22
N ALA A 142 15.58 9.28 0.54
CA ALA A 142 15.72 10.73 0.62
C ALA A 142 14.43 11.45 0.16
N THR A 143 13.82 11.00 -0.94
CA THR A 143 12.55 11.56 -1.43
C THR A 143 11.42 11.33 -0.43
N LEU A 144 11.29 10.09 0.07
CA LEU A 144 10.23 9.74 1.02
C LEU A 144 10.37 10.47 2.36
N THR A 145 11.59 10.69 2.84
CA THR A 145 11.84 11.40 4.10
C THR A 145 11.15 12.76 4.12
N LYS A 146 11.19 13.51 3.00
CA LYS A 146 10.51 14.81 2.88
C LYS A 146 9.01 14.72 3.13
N TYR A 147 8.34 13.72 2.54
CA TYR A 147 6.89 13.55 2.72
C TYR A 147 6.54 12.97 4.09
N LEU A 148 7.37 12.07 4.60
CA LEU A 148 7.17 11.43 5.90
C LEU A 148 7.38 12.41 7.06
N SER A 149 8.31 13.36 6.95
CA SER A 149 8.51 14.38 7.99
C SER A 149 7.32 15.32 8.17
N GLU A 150 6.47 15.43 7.15
CA GLU A 150 5.25 16.25 7.20
C GLU A 150 3.97 15.41 7.39
N ALA A 151 4.09 14.09 7.40
CA ALA A 151 2.94 13.19 7.48
C ALA A 151 2.46 13.04 8.93
N ASP A 152 1.15 13.02 9.10
CA ASP A 152 0.51 12.67 10.37
C ASP A 152 0.37 11.14 10.51
N VAL A 153 0.25 10.43 9.38
CA VAL A 153 0.08 8.97 9.32
C VAL A 153 0.90 8.39 8.18
N ALA A 154 1.62 7.30 8.44
CA ALA A 154 2.28 6.48 7.43
C ALA A 154 1.72 5.06 7.45
N ILE A 155 1.29 4.56 6.27
CA ILE A 155 0.75 3.20 6.11
C ILE A 155 1.65 2.44 5.14
N CYS A 156 2.36 1.42 5.63
CA CYS A 156 3.27 0.61 4.85
C CYS A 156 2.59 -0.68 4.39
N THR A 157 2.41 -0.85 3.09
CA THR A 157 1.81 -2.04 2.47
C THR A 157 2.74 -2.70 1.43
N ALA A 158 3.96 -2.18 1.25
CA ALA A 158 4.91 -2.70 0.28
C ALA A 158 5.36 -4.12 0.66
N GLN A 159 5.20 -5.06 -0.27
CA GLN A 159 5.62 -6.45 -0.12
C GLN A 159 6.30 -6.95 -1.40
N VAL A 160 7.23 -7.88 -1.23
CA VAL A 160 7.91 -8.60 -2.31
C VAL A 160 7.58 -10.08 -2.19
N LEU A 161 7.06 -10.67 -3.26
CA LEU A 161 6.65 -12.08 -3.28
C LEU A 161 7.82 -12.99 -2.89
N GLY A 162 7.60 -13.87 -1.89
CA GLY A 162 8.59 -14.87 -1.45
C GLY A 162 9.83 -14.30 -0.75
N LYS A 163 9.90 -12.98 -0.48
CA LYS A 163 11.02 -12.33 0.21
C LYS A 163 10.54 -11.58 1.45
N LYS A 164 11.50 -11.20 2.29
CA LYS A 164 11.23 -10.29 3.41
C LYS A 164 10.80 -8.93 2.88
N ALA A 165 9.80 -8.35 3.50
CA ALA A 165 9.35 -7.00 3.15
C ALA A 165 10.50 -5.98 3.28
N PRO A 166 10.60 -5.00 2.38
CA PRO A 166 11.62 -3.96 2.49
C PRO A 166 11.36 -3.07 3.71
N VAL A 167 12.42 -2.61 4.34
CA VAL A 167 12.37 -1.57 5.37
C VAL A 167 12.49 -0.23 4.64
N LEU A 168 11.40 0.52 4.57
CA LEU A 168 11.31 1.77 3.81
C LEU A 168 11.47 3.01 4.69
N ILE A 169 11.25 2.86 5.99
CA ILE A 169 11.31 3.91 7.01
C ILE A 169 12.32 3.52 8.06
#